data_febd0121bd282511ff1c70470d125fce
#
_entry.id   febd0121bd282511ff1c70470d125fce
#
_cell.length_a   1.000
_cell.length_b   1.000
_cell.length_c   1.000
_cell.angle_alpha   90.00
_cell.angle_beta   90.00
_cell.angle_gamma   90.00
#
_symmetry.space_group_name_H-M   'P 1'
#
loop_
_entity.id
_entity.type
_entity.pdbx_description
1 polymer ?
#
loop_
_entity_poly.entity_id
_entity_poly.type
_entity_poly.pdbx_seq_one_letter_code
_entity_poly.pdbx_strand_id
1 'polypeptide(L)'
;VGALDSQLISQWMAAEQEHLVVSPPDGGKLLIGPFVNPGKTPCIRCRDITLRNSHSESSQSLAHVIGEKFTIGGKSIENEVPVFVAHYCAGLIASFILQRIDQDTCDLTGAFVEVDSLNLASSEPIPIDRNPACGCNWR
;
A
#
# COMPACT_ATOMS: atom_id res chain seq x y z
N VAL A 1 -4.58 9.98 12.49
CA VAL A 1 -3.90 9.22 11.44
C VAL A 1 -4.43 7.81 11.47
N GLY A 2 -5.21 7.43 10.45
CA GLY A 2 -5.83 6.12 10.40
C GLY A 2 -4.78 5.05 10.09
N ALA A 3 -4.22 4.44 11.13
CA ALA A 3 -3.61 3.13 10.95
C ALA A 3 -4.67 2.20 10.37
N LEU A 4 -4.31 1.39 9.38
CA LEU A 4 -5.18 0.32 8.91
C LEU A 4 -5.60 -0.50 10.12
N ASP A 5 -6.91 -0.72 10.27
CA ASP A 5 -7.44 -1.47 11.40
C ASP A 5 -6.95 -2.92 11.32
N SER A 6 -5.94 -3.22 12.13
CA SER A 6 -5.31 -4.53 12.18
C SER A 6 -6.29 -5.63 12.60
N GLN A 7 -7.32 -5.27 13.37
CA GLN A 7 -8.36 -6.19 13.81
C GLN A 7 -9.27 -6.57 12.64
N LEU A 8 -9.67 -5.59 11.82
CA LEU A 8 -10.48 -5.82 10.63
C LEU A 8 -9.74 -6.69 9.60
N ILE A 9 -8.45 -6.39 9.34
CA ILE A 9 -7.62 -7.20 8.45
C ILE A 9 -7.50 -8.63 8.96
N SER A 10 -7.31 -8.82 10.27
CA SER A 10 -7.24 -10.15 10.86
C SER A 10 -8.55 -10.92 10.73
N GLN A 11 -9.69 -10.24 10.84
CA GLN A 11 -11.02 -10.83 10.62
C GLN A 11 -11.19 -11.27 9.16
N TRP A 12 -10.81 -10.44 8.17
CA TRP A 12 -10.87 -10.82 6.75
C TRP A 12 -9.95 -11.99 6.41
N MET A 13 -8.74 -12.00 6.97
CA MET A 13 -7.82 -13.13 6.82
C MET A 13 -8.40 -14.42 7.41
N ALA A 14 -9.02 -14.37 8.58
CA ALA A 14 -9.63 -15.54 9.24
C ALA A 14 -10.90 -16.01 8.52
N ALA A 15 -11.67 -15.09 7.94
CA ALA A 15 -12.88 -15.39 7.17
C ALA A 15 -12.59 -15.79 5.71
N GLU A 16 -11.32 -15.89 5.31
CA GLU A 16 -10.90 -16.15 3.92
C GLU A 16 -11.45 -15.14 2.89
N GLN A 17 -11.76 -13.94 3.36
CA GLN A 17 -12.33 -12.89 2.54
C GLN A 17 -11.25 -12.23 1.67
N GLU A 18 -11.41 -12.29 0.34
CA GLU A 18 -10.57 -11.51 -0.58
C GLU A 18 -10.75 -10.02 -0.34
N HIS A 19 -9.65 -9.28 -0.37
CA HIS A 19 -9.67 -7.84 -0.12
C HIS A 19 -8.51 -7.11 -0.78
N LEU A 20 -8.77 -5.88 -1.21
CA LEU A 20 -7.75 -4.94 -1.68
C LEU A 20 -7.43 -3.95 -0.56
N VAL A 21 -6.16 -3.78 -0.27
CA VAL A 21 -5.71 -2.85 0.78
C VAL A 21 -5.30 -1.53 0.15
N VAL A 22 -5.80 -0.43 0.70
CA VAL A 22 -5.34 0.92 0.37
C VAL A 22 -4.87 1.56 1.67
N SER A 23 -3.60 1.93 1.74
CA SER A 23 -3.04 2.55 2.93
C SER A 23 -3.35 4.04 2.97
N PRO A 24 -3.51 4.63 4.16
CA PRO A 24 -3.59 6.07 4.30
C PRO A 24 -2.37 6.75 3.69
N PRO A 25 -2.51 7.98 3.19
CA PRO A 25 -1.38 8.75 2.67
C PRO A 25 -0.38 9.06 3.78
N ASP A 26 0.89 8.92 3.46
CA ASP A 26 2.01 9.25 4.33
C ASP A 26 3.11 9.94 3.52
N GLY A 27 3.52 11.14 3.94
CA GLY A 27 4.58 11.90 3.28
C GLY A 27 4.32 12.19 1.79
N GLY A 28 3.06 12.35 1.37
CA GLY A 28 2.68 12.58 -0.04
C GLY A 28 2.64 11.31 -0.89
N LYS A 29 2.83 10.15 -0.29
CA LYS A 29 2.77 8.84 -0.94
C LYS A 29 1.54 8.07 -0.47
N LEU A 30 0.95 7.31 -1.37
CA LEU A 30 -0.18 6.43 -1.10
C LEU A 30 0.13 5.04 -1.65
N LEU A 31 -0.15 3.99 -0.86
CA LEU A 31 0.07 2.62 -1.27
C LEU A 31 -1.26 1.94 -1.60
N ILE A 32 -1.37 1.41 -2.82
CA ILE A 32 -2.52 0.63 -3.29
C ILE A 32 -2.08 -0.82 -3.45
N GLY A 33 -2.72 -1.74 -2.75
CA GLY A 33 -2.37 -3.15 -2.72
C GLY A 33 -1.68 -3.57 -1.42
N PRO A 34 -1.46 -4.88 -1.29
CA PRO A 34 -1.77 -5.93 -2.24
C PRO A 34 -3.27 -6.23 -2.36
N PHE A 35 -3.66 -6.89 -3.47
CA PHE A 35 -4.88 -7.67 -3.51
C PHE A 35 -4.59 -9.01 -2.83
N VAL A 36 -5.30 -9.27 -1.74
CA VAL A 36 -5.04 -10.41 -0.87
C VAL A 36 -6.11 -11.48 -1.06
N ASN A 37 -5.66 -12.68 -1.42
CA ASN A 37 -6.44 -13.90 -1.30
C ASN A 37 -5.83 -14.69 -0.13
N PRO A 38 -6.52 -14.76 1.03
CA PRO A 38 -5.97 -15.35 2.24
C PRO A 38 -5.48 -16.78 2.02
N GLY A 39 -4.27 -17.08 2.52
CA GLY A 39 -3.63 -18.39 2.35
C GLY A 39 -2.98 -18.63 0.98
N LYS A 40 -3.29 -17.83 -0.05
CA LYS A 40 -2.78 -18.03 -1.42
C LYS A 40 -1.78 -16.96 -1.86
N THR A 41 -1.95 -15.70 -1.43
CA THR A 41 -1.12 -14.58 -1.85
C THR A 41 -0.40 -13.92 -0.68
N PRO A 42 0.65 -13.11 -0.92
CA PRO A 42 1.22 -12.25 0.11
C PRO A 42 0.16 -11.32 0.70
N CYS A 43 0.22 -11.09 2.00
CA CYS A 43 -0.68 -10.19 2.71
C CYS A 43 -0.02 -8.82 2.94
N ILE A 44 -0.77 -7.88 3.56
CA ILE A 44 -0.26 -6.55 3.90
C ILE A 44 1.01 -6.60 4.77
N ARG A 45 1.10 -7.55 5.69
CA ARG A 45 2.29 -7.69 6.55
C ARG A 45 3.52 -8.13 5.75
N CYS A 46 3.35 -8.96 4.71
CA CYS A 46 4.43 -9.28 3.78
C CYS A 46 4.92 -8.03 3.05
N ARG A 47 4.01 -7.18 2.57
CA ARG A 47 4.33 -5.88 1.96
C ARG A 47 5.14 -5.01 2.91
N ASP A 48 4.68 -4.85 4.14
CA ASP A 48 5.33 -3.99 5.11
C ASP A 48 6.74 -4.48 5.49
N ILE A 49 6.95 -5.80 5.51
CA ILE A 49 8.29 -6.38 5.69
C ILE A 49 9.17 -6.09 4.47
N THR A 50 8.65 -6.26 3.26
CA THR A 50 9.37 -5.94 2.01
C THR A 50 9.80 -4.47 1.99
N LEU A 51 8.87 -3.55 2.31
CA LEU A 51 9.15 -2.12 2.39
C LEU A 51 10.24 -1.79 3.42
N ARG A 52 10.20 -2.37 4.60
CA ARG A 52 11.23 -2.15 5.63
C ARG A 52 12.60 -2.62 5.15
N ASN A 53 12.66 -3.75 4.49
CA ASN A 53 13.92 -4.30 3.99
C ASN A 53 14.52 -3.43 2.87
N SER A 54 13.69 -2.94 1.94
CA SER A 54 14.13 -2.04 0.86
C SER A 54 14.58 -0.67 1.39
N HIS A 55 13.95 -0.16 2.43
CA HIS A 55 14.35 1.08 3.07
C HIS A 55 15.62 0.96 3.93
N SER A 56 15.94 -0.21 4.45
CA SER A 56 17.18 -0.42 5.22
C SER A 56 18.45 -0.33 4.37
N GLU A 57 18.33 -0.56 3.06
CA GLU A 57 19.49 -0.50 2.14
C GLU A 57 19.74 0.91 1.55
N SER A 58 18.70 1.77 1.47
CA SER A 58 18.81 3.05 0.78
C SER A 58 18.58 4.30 1.64
N SER A 59 18.12 4.20 2.86
CA SER A 59 17.57 5.35 3.57
C SER A 59 18.17 5.75 4.90
N GLN A 60 19.40 5.35 5.21
CA GLN A 60 20.11 6.00 6.32
C GLN A 60 20.48 7.47 6.02
N SER A 61 20.43 7.90 4.75
CA SER A 61 20.80 9.26 4.34
C SER A 61 19.64 10.24 4.11
N LEU A 62 18.45 9.78 3.73
CA LEU A 62 17.36 10.67 3.30
C LEU A 62 16.25 10.85 4.33
N ALA A 63 15.98 9.86 5.17
CA ALA A 63 14.93 9.96 6.20
C ALA A 63 15.24 11.04 7.27
N HIS A 64 16.49 11.38 7.47
CA HIS A 64 16.90 12.43 8.40
C HIS A 64 16.74 13.86 7.83
N VAL A 65 16.70 13.99 6.50
CA VAL A 65 16.59 15.30 5.82
C VAL A 65 15.14 15.68 5.54
N ILE A 66 14.22 14.70 5.43
CA ILE A 66 12.80 14.93 5.12
C ILE A 66 11.92 14.96 6.38
N GLY A 67 12.50 14.74 7.55
CA GLY A 67 11.82 14.83 8.84
C GLY A 67 11.43 16.26 9.28
N GLU A 68 11.71 17.28 8.49
CA GLU A 68 11.20 18.62 8.74
C GLU A 68 9.77 18.74 8.22
N LYS A 69 8.84 18.80 9.16
CA LYS A 69 7.43 19.10 8.94
C LYS A 69 7.29 20.38 8.12
N PHE A 70 6.89 20.24 6.86
CA PHE A 70 6.59 21.39 6.04
C PHE A 70 5.23 21.95 6.50
N THR A 71 5.24 23.03 7.25
CA THR A 71 4.04 23.74 7.70
C THR A 71 3.84 25.00 6.88
N ILE A 72 2.77 25.06 6.09
CA ILE A 72 2.29 26.30 5.49
C ILE A 72 1.10 26.77 6.32
N GLY A 73 1.22 27.98 6.90
CA GLY A 73 0.12 28.58 7.66
C GLY A 73 -0.27 27.86 8.96
N GLY A 74 0.66 27.15 9.61
CA GLY A 74 0.43 26.50 10.91
C GLY A 74 -0.40 25.20 10.83
N LYS A 75 -0.72 24.71 9.64
CA LYS A 75 -1.44 23.45 9.44
C LYS A 75 -0.50 22.37 8.93
N SER A 76 -0.43 21.24 9.61
CA SER A 76 0.33 20.07 9.15
C SER A 76 -0.31 19.51 7.90
N ILE A 77 0.42 19.52 6.77
CA ILE A 77 -0.05 19.00 5.47
C ILE A 77 0.19 17.47 5.36
N GLU A 78 0.65 16.84 6.43
CA GLU A 78 1.15 15.46 6.45
C GLU A 78 0.15 14.40 5.95
N ASN A 79 -1.13 14.72 5.80
CA ASN A 79 -2.17 13.75 5.45
C ASN A 79 -3.17 14.26 4.39
N GLU A 80 -2.91 15.39 3.75
CA GLU A 80 -3.79 15.89 2.70
C GLU A 80 -3.33 15.37 1.33
N VAL A 81 -4.19 14.60 0.67
CA VAL A 81 -3.97 14.18 -0.71
C VAL A 81 -4.53 15.26 -1.63
N PRO A 82 -3.77 15.82 -2.57
CA PRO A 82 -4.31 16.71 -3.57
C PRO A 82 -5.47 16.05 -4.33
N VAL A 83 -6.50 16.83 -4.68
CA VAL A 83 -7.72 16.32 -5.31
C VAL A 83 -7.43 15.52 -6.58
N PHE A 84 -6.49 15.98 -7.41
CA PHE A 84 -6.10 15.26 -8.63
C PHE A 84 -5.45 13.90 -8.34
N VAL A 85 -4.65 13.79 -7.27
CA VAL A 85 -4.06 12.51 -6.82
C VAL A 85 -5.15 11.57 -6.35
N ALA A 86 -6.13 12.07 -5.58
CA ALA A 86 -7.26 11.27 -5.13
C ALA A 86 -8.06 10.69 -6.29
N HIS A 87 -8.33 11.48 -7.34
CA HIS A 87 -9.02 11.00 -8.55
C HIS A 87 -8.18 9.98 -9.32
N TYR A 88 -6.88 10.22 -9.45
CA TYR A 88 -5.96 9.28 -10.08
C TYR A 88 -5.94 7.93 -9.34
N CYS A 89 -5.80 7.95 -8.00
CA CYS A 89 -5.85 6.75 -7.18
C CYS A 89 -7.19 6.02 -7.29
N ALA A 90 -8.32 6.77 -7.30
CA ALA A 90 -9.64 6.18 -7.46
C ALA A 90 -9.77 5.45 -8.81
N GLY A 91 -9.25 6.04 -9.88
CA GLY A 91 -9.22 5.42 -11.21
C GLY A 91 -8.37 4.14 -11.23
N LEU A 92 -7.19 4.16 -10.62
CA LEU A 92 -6.34 2.98 -10.49
C LEU A 92 -7.02 1.87 -9.69
N ILE A 93 -7.59 2.19 -8.54
CA ILE A 93 -8.30 1.23 -7.69
C ILE A 93 -9.47 0.60 -8.48
N ALA A 94 -10.26 1.41 -9.16
CA ALA A 94 -11.36 0.92 -9.99
C ALA A 94 -10.87 -0.02 -11.09
N SER A 95 -9.76 0.31 -11.76
CA SER A 95 -9.16 -0.54 -12.80
C SER A 95 -8.76 -1.91 -12.25
N PHE A 96 -8.08 -1.97 -11.09
CA PHE A 96 -7.68 -3.24 -10.48
C PHE A 96 -8.88 -4.08 -10.01
N ILE A 97 -9.92 -3.43 -9.50
CA ILE A 97 -11.18 -4.12 -9.13
C ILE A 97 -11.85 -4.70 -10.37
N LEU A 98 -11.92 -3.95 -11.47
CA LEU A 98 -12.49 -4.43 -12.73
C LEU A 98 -11.69 -5.58 -13.32
N GLN A 99 -10.37 -5.55 -13.29
CA GLN A 99 -9.54 -6.69 -13.69
C GLN A 99 -9.94 -7.96 -12.90
N ARG A 100 -10.14 -7.83 -11.59
CA ARG A 100 -10.54 -8.97 -10.76
C ARG A 100 -11.92 -9.50 -11.10
N ILE A 101 -12.88 -8.61 -11.39
CA ILE A 101 -14.27 -8.97 -11.73
C ILE A 101 -14.36 -9.57 -13.14
N ASP A 102 -13.73 -8.92 -14.12
CA ASP A 102 -13.92 -9.25 -15.53
C ASP A 102 -13.00 -10.37 -16.02
N GLN A 103 -11.79 -10.48 -15.44
CA GLN A 103 -10.73 -11.36 -15.93
C GLN A 103 -10.31 -12.44 -14.93
N ASP A 104 -10.89 -12.45 -13.73
CA ASP A 104 -10.50 -13.30 -12.60
C ASP A 104 -9.01 -13.15 -12.20
N THR A 105 -8.37 -12.05 -12.59
CA THR A 105 -6.98 -11.69 -12.30
C THR A 105 -6.91 -10.29 -11.73
N CYS A 106 -5.79 -9.96 -11.09
CA CYS A 106 -5.50 -8.60 -10.64
C CYS A 106 -3.99 -8.41 -10.60
N ASP A 107 -3.48 -7.37 -11.23
CA ASP A 107 -2.04 -7.07 -11.27
C ASP A 107 -1.45 -6.79 -9.88
N LEU A 108 -2.31 -6.49 -8.91
CA LEU A 108 -1.91 -6.34 -7.50
C LEU A 108 -1.91 -7.65 -6.72
N THR A 109 -2.15 -8.78 -7.36
CA THR A 109 -2.00 -10.09 -6.73
C THR A 109 -0.52 -10.37 -6.48
N GLY A 110 -0.08 -10.27 -5.21
CA GLY A 110 1.33 -10.35 -4.87
C GLY A 110 2.17 -9.13 -5.29
N ALA A 111 1.53 -7.97 -5.45
CA ALA A 111 2.18 -6.71 -5.75
C ALA A 111 1.44 -5.54 -5.11
N PHE A 112 2.07 -4.38 -5.07
CA PHE A 112 1.45 -3.11 -4.68
C PHE A 112 1.94 -1.99 -5.58
N VAL A 113 1.20 -0.88 -5.64
CA VAL A 113 1.60 0.35 -6.33
C VAL A 113 1.85 1.43 -5.29
N GLU A 114 2.99 2.11 -5.40
CA GLU A 114 3.26 3.35 -4.70
C GLU A 114 2.89 4.52 -5.61
N VAL A 115 1.94 5.34 -5.19
CA VAL A 115 1.56 6.57 -5.87
C VAL A 115 2.23 7.72 -5.16
N ASP A 116 3.17 8.37 -5.84
CA ASP A 116 3.83 9.58 -5.36
C ASP A 116 3.11 10.79 -5.97
N SER A 117 2.66 11.73 -5.12
CA SER A 117 1.98 12.95 -5.57
C SER A 117 2.84 13.84 -6.47
N LEU A 118 4.16 13.70 -6.42
CA LEU A 118 5.11 14.46 -7.24
C LEU A 118 5.48 13.73 -8.54
N ASN A 119 5.22 12.43 -8.65
CA ASN A 119 5.55 11.63 -9.82
C ASN A 119 4.53 10.51 -10.07
N LEU A 120 3.36 10.87 -10.59
CA LEU A 120 2.29 9.91 -10.89
C LEU A 120 2.67 8.91 -11.99
N ALA A 121 3.62 9.24 -12.86
CA ALA A 121 4.01 8.39 -13.98
C ALA A 121 4.78 7.14 -13.55
N SER A 122 5.27 7.07 -12.31
CA SER A 122 6.04 5.93 -11.79
C SER A 122 5.19 4.89 -11.06
N SER A 123 3.87 4.90 -11.25
CA SER A 123 2.94 4.01 -10.56
C SER A 123 2.92 2.61 -11.19
N GLU A 124 4.03 1.90 -11.14
CA GLU A 124 4.13 0.50 -11.60
C GLU A 124 3.97 -0.47 -10.43
N PRO A 125 3.39 -1.68 -10.67
CA PRO A 125 3.29 -2.71 -9.64
C PRO A 125 4.66 -3.17 -9.15
N ILE A 126 4.87 -3.12 -7.84
CA ILE A 126 6.08 -3.59 -7.16
C ILE A 126 5.79 -4.96 -6.57
N PRO A 127 6.52 -6.01 -6.95
CA PRO A 127 6.25 -7.36 -6.48
C PRO A 127 6.55 -7.52 -4.97
N ILE A 128 5.79 -8.40 -4.33
CA ILE A 128 5.92 -8.78 -2.93
C ILE A 128 6.09 -10.29 -2.85
N ASP A 129 7.14 -10.74 -2.18
CA ASP A 129 7.28 -12.15 -1.85
C ASP A 129 6.58 -12.51 -0.55
N ARG A 130 6.10 -13.75 -0.46
CA ARG A 130 5.63 -14.28 0.82
C ARG A 130 6.78 -14.36 1.80
N ASN A 131 6.59 -13.75 2.97
CA ASN A 131 7.62 -13.79 4.01
C ASN A 131 7.28 -14.89 5.04
N PRO A 132 8.17 -15.86 5.27
CA PRO A 132 7.96 -16.94 6.26
C PRO A 132 7.73 -16.41 7.67
N ALA A 133 8.33 -15.28 8.03
CA ALA A 133 8.18 -14.65 9.35
C ALA A 133 6.84 -13.90 9.50
N CYS A 134 6.07 -13.77 8.43
CA CYS A 134 4.78 -13.07 8.46
C CYS A 134 3.68 -13.83 9.22
N GLY A 135 3.69 -15.16 9.16
CA GLY A 135 2.64 -16.01 9.72
C GLY A 135 1.38 -16.14 8.85
N CYS A 136 1.30 -15.49 7.67
CA CYS A 136 0.16 -15.63 6.77
C CYS A 136 0.14 -16.95 5.97
N ASN A 137 1.21 -17.75 6.09
CA ASN A 137 1.38 -19.03 5.38
C ASN A 137 0.92 -20.25 6.21
N TRP A 138 0.32 -20.02 7.37
CA TRP A 138 -0.09 -21.08 8.28
C TRP A 138 -1.41 -21.69 7.79
N ARG A 139 -1.31 -22.52 6.74
CA ARG A 139 -2.29 -23.51 6.34
C ARG A 139 -1.64 -24.70 5.67
#